data_f1099e0686c9a78d0709e3869fba976d
#
_entry.id   f1099e0686c9a78d0709e3869fba976d
#
_cell.length_a   1.000
_cell.length_b   1.000
_cell.length_c   1.000
_cell.angle_alpha   90.00
_cell.angle_beta   90.00
_cell.angle_gamma   90.00
#
_symmetry.space_group_name_H-M   'P 1'
#
loop_
_entity.id
_entity.type
_entity.pdbx_description
1 polymer ?
#
loop_
_entity_poly.entity_id
_entity_poly.type
_entity_poly.pdbx_seq_one_letter_code
_entity_poly.pdbx_strand_id
1 'polypeptide(L)'
;MIKNFITKLHTSTKRNYLKRMLDNKVHCMKIAKNYEKKYWDGNRRYGYGGYKYIALRWHNVAKKIISQYKLKAGSKILDVGCGKGFLLWEMLQIEPNLKIYGFDISRHAIQNSFKHKNLKLFIHKAQKKFPFKKNYFDLVISLGTLHNLNISDLKISLQEIERTGKKKYIMIESYRNEKELFNLQCWALTANAFFSK
;
A
#
# COMPACT_ATOMS: atom_id res chain seq x y z
N MET A 1 -16.81 2.26 -10.59
CA MET A 1 -16.83 3.66 -10.09
C MET A 1 -15.47 4.00 -9.49
N ILE A 2 -14.85 5.08 -9.93
CA ILE A 2 -13.57 5.56 -9.39
C ILE A 2 -13.84 6.28 -8.05
N LYS A 3 -13.12 5.89 -6.98
CA LYS A 3 -13.21 6.50 -5.66
C LYS A 3 -11.84 7.00 -5.23
N ASN A 4 -11.79 8.20 -4.66
CA ASN A 4 -10.55 8.86 -4.28
C ASN A 4 -10.53 9.12 -2.77
N PHE A 5 -9.82 8.26 -2.01
CA PHE A 5 -9.65 8.45 -0.57
C PHE A 5 -8.29 9.05 -0.19
N ILE A 6 -7.28 8.98 -1.07
CA ILE A 6 -5.87 9.13 -0.72
C ILE A 6 -5.19 10.33 -1.35
N THR A 7 -5.64 10.83 -2.51
CA THR A 7 -4.92 11.84 -3.30
C THR A 7 -4.53 13.07 -2.47
N LYS A 8 -5.40 13.58 -1.62
CA LYS A 8 -5.09 14.75 -0.76
C LYS A 8 -3.88 14.49 0.15
N LEU A 9 -3.76 13.28 0.69
CA LEU A 9 -2.61 12.89 1.52
C LEU A 9 -1.32 12.82 0.69
N HIS A 10 -1.39 12.26 -0.52
CA HIS A 10 -0.22 12.11 -1.42
C HIS A 10 0.25 13.45 -2.00
N THR A 11 -0.66 14.36 -2.30
CA THR A 11 -0.33 15.67 -2.89
C THR A 11 0.14 16.71 -1.87
N SER A 12 0.03 16.42 -0.58
CA SER A 12 0.48 17.32 0.49
C SER A 12 2.00 17.51 0.56
N THR A 13 2.79 16.66 -0.10
CA THR A 13 4.25 16.70 -0.06
C THR A 13 4.81 17.33 -1.34
N LYS A 14 5.61 18.40 -1.22
CA LYS A 14 6.39 18.96 -2.33
C LYS A 14 7.52 17.99 -2.74
N ARG A 15 7.68 17.76 -4.05
CA ARG A 15 8.64 16.82 -4.60
C ARG A 15 9.51 17.49 -5.65
N ASN A 16 10.82 17.27 -5.59
CA ASN A 16 11.73 17.63 -6.67
C ASN A 16 11.98 16.38 -7.53
N TYR A 17 11.22 16.27 -8.61
CA TYR A 17 11.19 15.10 -9.48
C TYR A 17 12.51 14.92 -10.23
N LEU A 18 13.04 15.99 -10.82
CA LEU A 18 14.27 15.93 -11.60
C LEU A 18 15.49 15.60 -10.73
N LYS A 19 15.62 16.23 -9.55
CA LYS A 19 16.67 15.86 -8.60
C LYS A 19 16.63 14.38 -8.23
N ARG A 20 15.42 13.81 -8.09
CA ARG A 20 15.23 12.38 -7.82
C ARG A 20 15.71 11.51 -8.99
N MET A 21 15.48 11.92 -10.22
CA MET A 21 15.93 11.20 -11.43
C MET A 21 17.46 11.23 -11.56
N LEU A 22 18.09 12.36 -11.28
CA LEU A 22 19.54 12.56 -11.42
C LEU A 22 20.37 11.94 -10.28
N ASP A 23 19.75 11.53 -9.17
CA ASP A 23 20.45 10.98 -8.01
C ASP A 23 20.74 9.49 -8.16
N ASN A 24 21.61 9.11 -9.09
CA ASN A 24 22.02 7.73 -9.35
C ASN A 24 20.81 6.77 -9.30
N LYS A 25 19.80 7.06 -10.13
CA LYS A 25 18.49 6.45 -10.13
C LYS A 25 18.53 4.91 -10.13
N VAL A 26 19.38 4.32 -10.97
CA VAL A 26 19.49 2.86 -11.10
C VAL A 26 19.96 2.22 -9.79
N HIS A 27 20.96 2.79 -9.13
CA HIS A 27 21.44 2.31 -7.83
C HIS A 27 20.33 2.43 -6.77
N CYS A 28 19.64 3.57 -6.73
CA CYS A 28 18.54 3.78 -5.80
C CYS A 28 17.40 2.76 -6.02
N MET A 29 17.07 2.44 -7.28
CA MET A 29 16.06 1.43 -7.62
C MET A 29 16.47 0.03 -7.15
N LYS A 30 17.73 -0.38 -7.35
CA LYS A 30 18.24 -1.68 -6.89
C LYS A 30 18.08 -1.84 -5.37
N ILE A 31 18.39 -0.79 -4.61
CA ILE A 31 18.24 -0.81 -3.14
C ILE A 31 16.76 -0.81 -2.75
N ALA A 32 15.94 0.04 -3.38
CA ALA A 32 14.53 0.19 -3.06
C ALA A 32 13.75 -1.11 -3.29
N LYS A 33 14.04 -1.84 -4.38
CA LYS A 33 13.36 -3.09 -4.75
C LYS A 33 13.61 -4.26 -3.78
N ASN A 34 14.50 -4.11 -2.82
CA ASN A 34 14.63 -5.08 -1.72
C ASN A 34 13.54 -4.91 -0.65
N TYR A 35 12.86 -3.76 -0.61
CA TYR A 35 11.79 -3.42 0.35
C TYR A 35 12.18 -3.59 1.83
N GLU A 36 13.48 -3.55 2.16
CA GLU A 36 14.00 -3.74 3.52
C GLU A 36 14.33 -2.41 4.21
N LYS A 37 15.07 -2.44 5.31
CA LYS A 37 15.37 -1.27 6.18
C LYS A 37 15.78 -0.02 5.39
N LYS A 38 16.64 -0.15 4.37
CA LYS A 38 17.10 0.99 3.56
C LYS A 38 15.96 1.69 2.82
N TYR A 39 14.95 0.93 2.36
CA TYR A 39 13.77 1.47 1.70
C TYR A 39 12.84 2.21 2.67
N TRP A 40 12.57 1.63 3.83
CA TRP A 40 11.63 2.19 4.80
C TRP A 40 12.23 3.29 5.66
N ASP A 41 13.36 3.00 6.30
CA ASP A 41 13.94 3.83 7.37
C ASP A 41 15.35 4.33 7.05
N GLY A 42 15.89 4.03 5.86
CA GLY A 42 17.16 4.52 5.38
C GLY A 42 17.10 5.94 4.83
N ASN A 43 18.14 6.34 4.10
CA ASN A 43 18.19 7.65 3.46
C ASN A 43 17.03 7.83 2.47
N ARG A 44 16.47 9.04 2.40
CA ARG A 44 15.33 9.41 1.53
C ARG A 44 15.54 9.09 0.06
N ARG A 45 16.77 9.04 -0.40
CA ARG A 45 17.13 8.67 -1.79
C ARG A 45 16.73 7.23 -2.14
N TYR A 46 16.61 6.33 -1.17
CA TYR A 46 16.26 4.92 -1.36
C TYR A 46 14.78 4.58 -1.15
N GLY A 47 13.99 5.50 -0.62
CA GLY A 47 12.59 5.21 -0.36
C GLY A 47 11.90 6.29 0.48
N TYR A 48 11.36 5.90 1.62
CA TYR A 48 10.56 6.78 2.48
C TYR A 48 11.41 7.77 3.31
N GLY A 49 12.65 7.45 3.64
CA GLY A 49 13.51 8.33 4.46
C GLY A 49 13.08 8.37 5.93
N GLY A 50 12.63 7.25 6.47
CA GLY A 50 12.07 7.13 7.81
C GLY A 50 10.54 7.07 7.78
N TYR A 51 9.98 5.87 7.58
CA TYR A 51 8.54 5.66 7.58
C TYR A 51 8.05 5.40 9.00
N LYS A 52 7.81 6.49 9.73
CA LYS A 52 7.32 6.47 11.12
C LYS A 52 5.81 6.71 11.15
N TYR A 53 5.16 6.17 12.18
CA TYR A 53 3.77 6.49 12.46
C TYR A 53 3.64 7.96 12.86
N ILE A 54 2.70 8.63 12.24
CA ILE A 54 2.26 9.98 12.58
C ILE A 54 0.79 9.88 12.93
N ALA A 55 0.45 10.18 14.18
CA ALA A 55 -0.92 10.09 14.65
C ALA A 55 -1.89 10.88 13.74
N LEU A 56 -3.05 10.29 13.50
CA LEU A 56 -4.12 10.87 12.67
C LEU A 56 -3.78 11.08 11.18
N ARG A 57 -2.55 10.82 10.74
CA ARG A 57 -2.17 11.00 9.32
C ARG A 57 -3.07 10.18 8.37
N TRP A 58 -3.41 8.96 8.76
CA TRP A 58 -4.26 8.05 7.99
C TRP A 58 -5.73 8.08 8.44
N HIS A 59 -6.07 8.84 9.48
CA HIS A 59 -7.40 8.83 10.11
C HIS A 59 -8.53 9.11 9.11
N ASN A 60 -8.42 10.19 8.34
CA ASN A 60 -9.45 10.56 7.36
C ASN A 60 -9.62 9.51 6.24
N VAL A 61 -8.53 8.83 5.85
CA VAL A 61 -8.57 7.73 4.87
C VAL A 61 -9.28 6.53 5.49
N ALA A 62 -8.90 6.14 6.70
CA ALA A 62 -9.51 5.05 7.46
C ALA A 62 -11.02 5.27 7.66
N LYS A 63 -11.41 6.46 8.14
CA LYS A 63 -12.81 6.86 8.34
C LYS A 63 -13.64 6.76 7.06
N LYS A 64 -13.10 7.25 5.93
CA LYS A 64 -13.79 7.17 4.63
C LYS A 64 -13.95 5.74 4.15
N ILE A 65 -12.94 4.88 4.31
CA ILE A 65 -13.02 3.46 3.92
C ILE A 65 -14.06 2.75 4.79
N ILE A 66 -14.01 2.91 6.11
CA ILE A 66 -14.96 2.30 7.04
C ILE A 66 -16.39 2.68 6.69
N SER A 67 -16.67 3.98 6.53
CA SER A 67 -17.99 4.48 6.17
C SER A 67 -18.46 3.99 4.81
N GLN A 68 -17.63 4.12 3.76
CA GLN A 68 -17.97 3.75 2.39
C GLN A 68 -18.34 2.28 2.24
N TYR A 69 -17.61 1.41 2.93
CA TYR A 69 -17.81 -0.03 2.86
C TYR A 69 -18.73 -0.56 3.99
N LYS A 70 -19.25 0.35 4.84
CA LYS A 70 -20.13 0.04 5.97
C LYS A 70 -19.51 -1.05 6.87
N LEU A 71 -18.21 -0.88 7.20
CA LEU A 71 -17.50 -1.79 8.08
C LEU A 71 -17.93 -1.56 9.52
N LYS A 72 -18.16 -2.63 10.25
CA LYS A 72 -18.64 -2.63 11.64
C LYS A 72 -17.89 -3.67 12.48
N ALA A 73 -18.13 -3.70 13.74
CA ALA A 73 -17.58 -4.72 14.65
C ALA A 73 -17.65 -6.12 14.05
N GLY A 74 -16.53 -6.84 14.05
CA GLY A 74 -16.40 -8.17 13.48
C GLY A 74 -16.13 -8.22 11.98
N SER A 75 -16.25 -7.10 11.23
CA SER A 75 -15.90 -7.07 9.80
C SER A 75 -14.43 -7.46 9.60
N LYS A 76 -14.18 -8.31 8.59
CA LYS A 76 -12.85 -8.82 8.24
C LYS A 76 -12.26 -8.03 7.09
N ILE A 77 -11.05 -7.53 7.26
CA ILE A 77 -10.35 -6.71 6.27
C ILE A 77 -8.99 -7.33 5.97
N LEU A 78 -8.59 -7.32 4.70
CA LEU A 78 -7.23 -7.65 4.28
C LEU A 78 -6.61 -6.44 3.57
N ASP A 79 -5.35 -6.11 3.90
CA ASP A 79 -4.53 -5.15 3.16
C ASP A 79 -3.37 -5.89 2.47
N VAL A 80 -3.33 -5.80 1.14
CA VAL A 80 -2.31 -6.43 0.29
C VAL A 80 -1.19 -5.44 0.03
N GLY A 81 -0.02 -5.67 0.63
CA GLY A 81 1.10 -4.73 0.64
C GLY A 81 0.93 -3.67 1.73
N CYS A 82 0.64 -4.11 2.94
CA CYS A 82 0.27 -3.23 4.06
C CYS A 82 1.42 -2.40 4.64
N GLY A 83 2.66 -2.65 4.24
CA GLY A 83 3.84 -2.02 4.84
C GLY A 83 3.89 -2.23 6.36
N LYS A 84 4.11 -1.15 7.11
CA LYS A 84 4.10 -1.18 8.58
C LYS A 84 2.68 -1.17 9.19
N GLY A 85 1.62 -1.22 8.36
CA GLY A 85 0.23 -1.34 8.80
C GLY A 85 -0.37 -0.07 9.43
N PHE A 86 0.15 1.12 9.15
CA PHE A 86 -0.30 2.35 9.81
C PHE A 86 -1.75 2.74 9.49
N LEU A 87 -2.22 2.50 8.26
CA LEU A 87 -3.63 2.65 7.92
C LEU A 87 -4.51 1.68 8.70
N LEU A 88 -4.08 0.42 8.81
CA LEU A 88 -4.80 -0.63 9.52
C LEU A 88 -4.88 -0.33 11.02
N TRP A 89 -3.82 0.24 11.58
CA TRP A 89 -3.80 0.73 12.95
C TRP A 89 -4.82 1.84 13.17
N GLU A 90 -4.88 2.84 12.29
CA GLU A 90 -5.90 3.90 12.37
C GLU A 90 -7.33 3.36 12.22
N MET A 91 -7.54 2.33 11.42
CA MET A 91 -8.85 1.68 11.33
C MET A 91 -9.27 1.05 12.67
N LEU A 92 -8.35 0.45 13.42
CA LEU A 92 -8.61 -0.07 14.77
C LEU A 92 -8.85 1.03 15.81
N GLN A 93 -8.25 2.22 15.65
CA GLN A 93 -8.55 3.34 16.55
C GLN A 93 -9.98 3.87 16.34
N ILE A 94 -10.56 3.68 15.15
CA ILE A 94 -11.95 4.10 14.84
C ILE A 94 -12.95 3.00 15.24
N GLU A 95 -12.66 1.74 14.88
CA GLU A 95 -13.50 0.59 15.21
C GLU A 95 -12.64 -0.55 15.76
N PRO A 96 -12.48 -0.62 17.09
CA PRO A 96 -11.56 -1.58 17.75
C PRO A 96 -11.90 -3.06 17.55
N ASN A 97 -13.14 -3.36 17.18
CA ASN A 97 -13.61 -4.73 17.00
C ASN A 97 -13.51 -5.23 15.55
N LEU A 98 -12.90 -4.48 14.62
CA LEU A 98 -12.53 -4.99 13.32
C LEU A 98 -11.55 -6.16 13.43
N LYS A 99 -11.65 -7.12 12.53
CA LYS A 99 -10.69 -8.23 12.40
C LYS A 99 -9.79 -7.95 11.20
N ILE A 100 -8.61 -7.43 11.48
CA ILE A 100 -7.72 -6.89 10.44
C ILE A 100 -6.56 -7.83 10.17
N TYR A 101 -6.35 -8.08 8.89
CA TYR A 101 -5.23 -8.84 8.34
C TYR A 101 -4.48 -7.95 7.36
N GLY A 102 -3.18 -8.17 7.28
CA GLY A 102 -2.35 -7.53 6.27
C GLY A 102 -1.12 -8.36 6.00
N PHE A 103 -0.60 -8.25 4.81
CA PHE A 103 0.71 -8.82 4.52
C PHE A 103 1.54 -7.89 3.65
N ASP A 104 2.85 -8.05 3.78
CA ASP A 104 3.84 -7.36 2.97
C ASP A 104 5.00 -8.31 2.68
N ILE A 105 5.75 -8.05 1.61
CA ILE A 105 6.96 -8.78 1.29
C ILE A 105 8.12 -8.41 2.22
N SER A 106 8.08 -7.21 2.79
CA SER A 106 9.11 -6.65 3.65
C SER A 106 9.09 -7.26 5.05
N ARG A 107 10.13 -8.00 5.38
CA ARG A 107 10.35 -8.46 6.75
C ARG A 107 10.51 -7.28 7.72
N HIS A 108 11.28 -6.27 7.31
CA HIS A 108 11.51 -5.08 8.13
C HIS A 108 10.21 -4.34 8.44
N ALA A 109 9.31 -4.16 7.45
CA ALA A 109 8.03 -3.49 7.66
C ALA A 109 7.16 -4.24 8.67
N ILE A 110 7.02 -5.55 8.52
CA ILE A 110 6.21 -6.39 9.41
C ILE A 110 6.77 -6.42 10.84
N GLN A 111 8.09 -6.51 11.00
CA GLN A 111 8.74 -6.49 12.32
C GLN A 111 8.55 -5.14 13.05
N ASN A 112 8.43 -4.03 12.30
CA ASN A 112 8.25 -2.69 12.84
C ASN A 112 6.80 -2.19 12.77
N SER A 113 5.84 -3.11 12.78
CA SER A 113 4.40 -2.82 12.83
C SER A 113 3.87 -2.82 14.25
N PHE A 114 2.71 -2.19 14.47
CA PHE A 114 1.98 -2.29 15.73
C PHE A 114 1.51 -3.72 15.99
N LYS A 115 1.40 -4.06 17.29
CA LYS A 115 0.85 -5.35 17.75
C LYS A 115 -0.49 -5.13 18.43
N HIS A 116 -1.50 -5.89 18.02
CA HIS A 116 -2.83 -5.86 18.63
C HIS A 116 -3.55 -7.20 18.40
N LYS A 117 -4.41 -7.62 19.32
CA LYS A 117 -5.14 -8.91 19.22
C LYS A 117 -5.98 -9.05 17.94
N ASN A 118 -6.50 -7.95 17.43
CA ASN A 118 -7.32 -7.88 16.22
C ASN A 118 -6.52 -7.49 14.95
N LEU A 119 -5.18 -7.38 15.03
CA LEU A 119 -4.29 -7.02 13.92
C LEU A 119 -3.31 -8.16 13.66
N LYS A 120 -3.48 -8.86 12.55
CA LYS A 120 -2.62 -9.99 12.14
C LYS A 120 -1.85 -9.61 10.89
N LEU A 121 -0.58 -9.21 11.08
CA LEU A 121 0.33 -8.87 9.98
C LEU A 121 1.38 -9.96 9.80
N PHE A 122 1.64 -10.35 8.54
CA PHE A 122 2.57 -11.43 8.22
C PHE A 122 3.28 -11.20 6.90
N ILE A 123 4.36 -11.95 6.67
CA ILE A 123 5.15 -11.86 5.44
C ILE A 123 4.50 -12.73 4.37
N HIS A 124 4.13 -12.12 3.23
CA HIS A 124 3.61 -12.84 2.07
C HIS A 124 3.81 -12.04 0.79
N LYS A 125 3.87 -12.74 -0.35
CA LYS A 125 3.99 -12.13 -1.68
C LYS A 125 2.62 -11.97 -2.31
N ALA A 126 2.31 -10.77 -2.84
CA ALA A 126 1.03 -10.47 -3.47
C ALA A 126 0.73 -11.37 -4.70
N GLN A 127 1.77 -11.83 -5.40
CA GLN A 127 1.66 -12.72 -6.56
C GLN A 127 1.62 -14.22 -6.21
N LYS A 128 1.36 -14.57 -4.96
CA LYS A 128 1.16 -15.97 -4.54
C LYS A 128 -0.26 -16.17 -4.05
N LYS A 129 -0.74 -17.44 -4.08
CA LYS A 129 -2.06 -17.80 -3.55
C LYS A 129 -2.20 -17.35 -2.10
N PHE A 130 -3.24 -16.57 -1.79
CA PHE A 130 -3.48 -16.10 -0.44
C PHE A 130 -4.00 -17.25 0.45
N PRO A 131 -3.52 -17.36 1.71
CA PRO A 131 -3.88 -18.47 2.60
C PRO A 131 -5.29 -18.30 3.21
N PHE A 132 -6.25 -17.89 2.39
CA PHE A 132 -7.63 -17.61 2.79
C PHE A 132 -8.63 -18.23 1.83
N LYS A 133 -9.83 -18.55 2.33
CA LYS A 133 -10.94 -19.07 1.53
C LYS A 133 -11.55 -17.98 0.63
N LYS A 134 -12.29 -18.40 -0.39
CA LYS A 134 -13.11 -17.49 -1.22
C LYS A 134 -14.05 -16.68 -0.34
N ASN A 135 -14.18 -15.37 -0.62
CA ASN A 135 -15.06 -14.43 0.09
C ASN A 135 -14.85 -14.38 1.62
N TYR A 136 -13.62 -14.66 2.08
CA TYR A 136 -13.29 -14.64 3.52
C TYR A 136 -13.35 -13.24 4.13
N PHE A 137 -12.99 -12.22 3.35
CA PHE A 137 -12.93 -10.83 3.80
C PHE A 137 -14.15 -10.04 3.32
N ASP A 138 -14.68 -9.18 4.19
CA ASP A 138 -15.72 -8.23 3.82
C ASP A 138 -15.16 -7.13 2.92
N LEU A 139 -13.88 -6.79 3.10
CA LEU A 139 -13.13 -5.87 2.24
C LEU A 139 -11.69 -6.32 2.07
N VAL A 140 -11.20 -6.34 0.84
CA VAL A 140 -9.77 -6.42 0.51
C VAL A 140 -9.33 -5.07 -0.06
N ILE A 141 -8.27 -4.51 0.49
CA ILE A 141 -7.65 -3.28 0.00
C ILE A 141 -6.24 -3.53 -0.49
N SER A 142 -5.76 -2.70 -1.42
CA SER A 142 -4.35 -2.62 -1.81
C SER A 142 -4.05 -1.19 -2.21
N LEU A 143 -3.11 -0.53 -1.53
CA LEU A 143 -2.83 0.88 -1.69
C LEU A 143 -1.37 1.12 -2.06
N GLY A 144 -1.14 1.50 -3.34
CA GLY A 144 0.20 1.84 -3.80
C GLY A 144 1.17 0.64 -3.90
N THR A 145 0.65 -0.57 -4.08
CA THR A 145 1.46 -1.81 -4.11
C THR A 145 1.51 -2.44 -5.49
N LEU A 146 0.37 -2.59 -6.15
CA LEU A 146 0.25 -3.46 -7.32
C LEU A 146 0.98 -2.94 -8.56
N HIS A 147 1.25 -1.65 -8.69
CA HIS A 147 2.08 -1.09 -9.77
C HIS A 147 3.56 -1.51 -9.68
N ASN A 148 3.98 -2.12 -8.57
CA ASN A 148 5.33 -2.68 -8.41
C ASN A 148 5.45 -4.09 -9.01
N LEU A 149 4.36 -4.73 -9.37
CA LEU A 149 4.34 -6.07 -9.96
C LEU A 149 4.52 -5.99 -11.48
N ASN A 150 5.14 -7.02 -12.08
CA ASN A 150 5.06 -7.22 -13.52
C ASN A 150 3.64 -7.66 -13.91
N ILE A 151 3.32 -7.66 -15.20
CA ILE A 151 1.95 -7.90 -15.68
C ILE A 151 1.41 -9.29 -15.30
N SER A 152 2.25 -10.32 -15.33
CA SER A 152 1.85 -11.69 -14.96
C SER A 152 1.55 -11.80 -13.47
N ASP A 153 2.42 -11.25 -12.63
CA ASP A 153 2.26 -11.20 -11.17
C ASP A 153 1.06 -10.35 -10.76
N LEU A 154 0.81 -9.24 -11.47
CA LEU A 154 -0.35 -8.38 -11.27
C LEU A 154 -1.65 -9.15 -11.52
N LYS A 155 -1.71 -9.92 -12.63
CA LYS A 155 -2.88 -10.76 -12.94
C LYS A 155 -3.19 -11.73 -11.81
N ILE A 156 -2.19 -12.46 -11.30
CA ILE A 156 -2.34 -13.40 -10.19
C ILE A 156 -2.84 -12.67 -8.93
N SER A 157 -2.23 -11.53 -8.61
CA SER A 157 -2.63 -10.74 -7.43
C SER A 157 -4.08 -10.26 -7.51
N LEU A 158 -4.52 -9.78 -8.67
CA LEU A 158 -5.90 -9.34 -8.90
C LEU A 158 -6.89 -10.50 -8.77
N GLN A 159 -6.55 -11.68 -9.30
CA GLN A 159 -7.37 -12.89 -9.16
C GLN A 159 -7.51 -13.31 -7.69
N GLU A 160 -6.45 -13.25 -6.89
CA GLU A 160 -6.49 -13.59 -5.47
C GLU A 160 -7.26 -12.56 -4.62
N ILE A 161 -7.12 -11.26 -4.95
CA ILE A 161 -7.93 -10.19 -4.34
C ILE A 161 -9.41 -10.43 -4.67
N GLU A 162 -9.73 -10.74 -5.93
CA GLU A 162 -11.10 -11.04 -6.36
C GLU A 162 -11.65 -12.27 -5.64
N ARG A 163 -10.86 -13.32 -5.55
CA ARG A 163 -11.26 -14.58 -4.90
C ARG A 163 -11.55 -14.43 -3.41
N THR A 164 -10.71 -13.66 -2.71
CA THR A 164 -10.73 -13.63 -1.23
C THR A 164 -11.63 -12.55 -0.64
N GLY A 165 -11.94 -11.49 -1.41
CA GLY A 165 -12.74 -10.36 -0.93
C GLY A 165 -14.16 -10.33 -1.48
N LYS A 166 -15.15 -10.04 -0.62
CA LYS A 166 -16.52 -9.71 -1.04
C LYS A 166 -16.57 -8.33 -1.71
N LYS A 167 -15.87 -7.34 -1.14
CA LYS A 167 -15.67 -6.00 -1.69
C LYS A 167 -14.18 -5.73 -1.83
N LYS A 168 -13.80 -4.87 -2.79
CA LYS A 168 -12.40 -4.58 -3.09
C LYS A 168 -12.20 -3.09 -3.28
N TYR A 169 -11.03 -2.59 -2.86
CA TYR A 169 -10.57 -1.25 -3.18
C TYR A 169 -9.08 -1.30 -3.51
N ILE A 170 -8.76 -0.96 -4.74
CA ILE A 170 -7.39 -0.94 -5.23
C ILE A 170 -7.04 0.50 -5.63
N MET A 171 -5.92 1.00 -5.12
CA MET A 171 -5.33 2.25 -5.55
C MET A 171 -3.94 1.99 -6.12
N ILE A 172 -3.73 2.46 -7.34
CA ILE A 172 -2.43 2.49 -8.01
C ILE A 172 -2.10 3.94 -8.38
N GLU A 173 -0.82 4.25 -8.50
CA GLU A 173 -0.39 5.51 -9.06
C GLU A 173 -0.67 5.51 -10.56
N SER A 174 -1.28 6.57 -11.06
CA SER A 174 -1.66 6.73 -12.47
C SER A 174 -1.39 8.15 -12.95
N TYR A 175 -1.36 8.34 -14.27
CA TYR A 175 -1.14 9.63 -14.91
C TYR A 175 -2.27 9.97 -15.89
N ARG A 176 -2.45 11.26 -16.18
CA ARG A 176 -3.48 11.81 -17.09
C ARG A 176 -2.87 12.48 -18.33
N ASN A 177 -1.58 12.81 -18.24
CA ASN A 177 -0.83 13.50 -19.29
C ASN A 177 0.67 13.19 -19.18
N GLU A 178 1.43 13.58 -20.19
CA GLU A 178 2.87 13.31 -20.30
C GLU A 178 3.68 13.91 -19.17
N LYS A 179 3.31 15.08 -18.66
CA LYS A 179 3.97 15.70 -17.50
C LYS A 179 3.82 14.86 -16.23
N GLU A 180 2.64 14.32 -15.99
CA GLU A 180 2.40 13.41 -14.85
C GLU A 180 3.14 12.09 -15.03
N LEU A 181 3.16 11.54 -16.25
CA LEU A 181 3.95 10.34 -16.56
C LEU A 181 5.43 10.57 -16.27
N PHE A 182 6.01 11.66 -16.78
CA PHE A 182 7.40 12.04 -16.51
C PHE A 182 7.67 12.16 -15.01
N ASN A 183 6.78 12.81 -14.28
CA ASN A 183 6.90 12.96 -12.82
C ASN A 183 6.88 11.59 -12.10
N LEU A 184 6.01 10.67 -12.50
CA LEU A 184 5.97 9.31 -11.96
C LEU A 184 7.25 8.55 -12.28
N GLN A 185 7.75 8.62 -13.50
CA GLN A 185 9.00 7.99 -13.93
C GLN A 185 10.20 8.53 -13.14
N CYS A 186 10.23 9.85 -12.91
CA CYS A 186 11.26 10.45 -12.08
C CYS A 186 11.19 10.02 -10.62
N TRP A 187 9.99 9.90 -10.07
CA TRP A 187 9.78 9.65 -8.64
C TRP A 187 9.86 8.19 -8.25
N ALA A 188 9.21 7.31 -9.01
CA ALA A 188 9.10 5.90 -8.66
C ALA A 188 10.46 5.20 -8.65
N LEU A 189 10.70 4.41 -7.60
CA LEU A 189 11.89 3.56 -7.47
C LEU A 189 11.57 2.08 -7.65
N THR A 190 10.34 1.69 -7.42
CA THR A 190 9.93 0.28 -7.34
C THR A 190 8.90 -0.11 -8.41
N ALA A 191 8.26 0.87 -9.04
CA ALA A 191 7.23 0.62 -10.06
C ALA A 191 7.80 -0.15 -11.26
N ASN A 192 7.06 -1.18 -11.67
CA ASN A 192 7.27 -1.92 -12.90
C ASN A 192 6.24 -1.56 -13.98
N ALA A 193 5.15 -0.87 -13.60
CA ALA A 193 4.12 -0.43 -14.51
C ALA A 193 3.66 1.01 -14.20
N PHE A 194 3.31 1.75 -15.25
CA PHE A 194 2.71 3.08 -15.19
C PHE A 194 1.38 3.02 -15.92
N PHE A 195 0.30 3.43 -15.26
CA PHE A 195 -1.06 3.30 -15.77
C PHE A 195 -1.62 4.67 -16.17
N SER A 196 -2.22 4.76 -17.33
CA SER A 196 -3.04 5.92 -17.73
C SER A 196 -4.39 5.87 -17.00
N LYS A 197 -4.98 7.06 -16.80
CA LYS A 197 -6.30 7.22 -16.19
C LYS A 197 -7.32 7.61 -17.25
#